data_9060783bab02600df993a260f1a4664a
#
_entry.id   9060783bab02600df993a260f1a4664a
#
_cell.length_a   1.000
_cell.length_b   1.000
_cell.length_c   1.000
_cell.angle_alpha   90.00
_cell.angle_beta   90.00
_cell.angle_gamma   90.00
#
_symmetry.space_group_name_H-M   'P 1'
#
loop_
_entity.id
_entity.type
_entity.pdbx_description
1 polymer ?
#
loop_
_entity_poly.entity_id
_entity_poly.type
_entity_poly.pdbx_seq_one_letter_code
_entity_poly.pdbx_strand_id
1 'polypeptide(L)'
;KKGQIIKIKDIPGSKTILITMAWGIVTCLLPAITHQNGLLSVAMVCLFATGLVFARTAFFDILAIQGDRITGKETLPILLGEKKSFEIIQYVLLFAMGIIIISSLTGILIKKTLFFAFIPLLLLLLIRFFKKDSLISGVHREFVIECLFLATGLLAVVI
;
A
#
# COMPACT_ATOMS: atom_id res chain seq x y z
N LYS A 1 29.16 -24.34 13.75
CA LYS A 1 28.12 -23.32 13.55
C LYS A 1 27.11 -23.93 12.59
N LYS A 2 26.01 -24.51 13.10
CA LYS A 2 24.89 -24.96 12.28
C LYS A 2 24.28 -23.72 11.61
N GLY A 3 24.28 -23.66 10.27
CA GLY A 3 23.58 -22.65 9.53
C GLY A 3 22.08 -22.75 9.85
N GLN A 4 21.55 -21.81 10.60
CA GLN A 4 20.11 -21.66 10.78
C GLN A 4 19.53 -21.28 9.42
N ILE A 5 18.71 -22.16 8.85
CA ILE A 5 17.91 -21.84 7.67
C ILE A 5 16.88 -20.81 8.13
N ILE A 6 17.12 -19.54 7.81
CA ILE A 6 16.17 -18.46 8.06
C ILE A 6 14.97 -18.72 7.18
N LYS A 7 13.84 -19.07 7.78
CA LYS A 7 12.58 -19.21 7.03
C LYS A 7 12.04 -17.82 6.72
N ILE A 8 11.47 -17.63 5.53
CA ILE A 8 10.88 -16.35 5.09
C ILE A 8 9.88 -15.80 6.12
N LYS A 9 9.18 -16.69 6.82
CA LYS A 9 8.24 -16.31 7.89
C LYS A 9 8.91 -15.67 9.11
N ASP A 10 10.22 -15.90 9.28
CA ASP A 10 11.02 -15.41 10.42
C ASP A 10 11.63 -14.01 10.08
N ILE A 11 11.39 -13.51 8.86
CA ILE A 11 11.82 -12.17 8.46
C ILE A 11 10.73 -11.16 8.88
N PRO A 12 11.08 -10.20 9.71
CA PRO A 12 10.15 -9.20 10.20
C PRO A 12 9.51 -8.39 9.05
N GLY A 13 8.19 -8.21 9.10
CA GLY A 13 7.45 -7.50 8.05
C GLY A 13 7.30 -8.27 6.74
N SER A 14 7.79 -9.53 6.66
CA SER A 14 7.68 -10.35 5.43
C SER A 14 6.23 -10.52 4.98
N LYS A 15 5.28 -10.63 5.90
CA LYS A 15 3.84 -10.74 5.61
C LYS A 15 3.37 -9.55 4.76
N THR A 16 3.63 -8.32 5.21
CA THR A 16 3.23 -7.09 4.52
C THR A 16 3.85 -6.99 3.14
N ILE A 17 5.16 -7.30 3.03
CA ILE A 17 5.90 -7.30 1.76
C ILE A 17 5.36 -8.37 0.81
N LEU A 18 5.16 -9.61 1.27
CA LEU A 18 4.65 -10.70 0.44
C LEU A 18 3.24 -10.42 -0.09
N ILE A 19 2.34 -9.92 0.75
CA ILE A 19 0.99 -9.53 0.34
C ILE A 19 1.07 -8.44 -0.74
N THR A 20 1.88 -7.41 -0.51
CA THR A 20 2.06 -6.30 -1.44
C THR A 20 2.62 -6.76 -2.80
N MET A 21 3.62 -7.63 -2.80
CA MET A 21 4.20 -8.20 -4.02
C MET A 21 3.19 -9.08 -4.76
N ALA A 22 2.47 -9.95 -4.05
CA ALA A 22 1.45 -10.80 -4.65
C ALA A 22 0.35 -9.97 -5.35
N TRP A 23 -0.14 -8.93 -4.70
CA TRP A 23 -1.11 -8.02 -5.32
C TRP A 23 -0.52 -7.27 -6.52
N GLY A 24 0.73 -6.78 -6.44
CA GLY A 24 1.39 -6.12 -7.58
C GLY A 24 1.53 -7.04 -8.79
N ILE A 25 1.89 -8.31 -8.58
CA ILE A 25 1.97 -9.31 -9.66
C ILE A 25 0.58 -9.54 -10.28
N VAL A 26 -0.42 -9.81 -9.45
CA VAL A 26 -1.76 -10.15 -9.95
C VAL A 26 -2.44 -8.97 -10.65
N THR A 27 -2.32 -7.76 -10.09
CA THR A 27 -3.06 -6.60 -10.61
C THR A 27 -2.36 -5.89 -11.76
N CYS A 28 -1.04 -5.98 -11.87
CA CYS A 28 -0.28 -5.25 -12.88
C CYS A 28 0.43 -6.17 -13.87
N LEU A 29 1.15 -7.20 -13.40
CA LEU A 29 1.97 -8.03 -14.27
C LEU A 29 1.13 -8.95 -15.13
N LEU A 30 0.09 -9.60 -14.57
CA LEU A 30 -0.78 -10.48 -15.34
C LEU A 30 -1.53 -9.74 -16.46
N PRO A 31 -2.17 -8.57 -16.24
CA PRO A 31 -2.77 -7.81 -17.34
C PRO A 31 -1.74 -7.32 -18.36
N ALA A 32 -0.51 -6.99 -17.94
CA ALA A 32 0.53 -6.52 -18.85
C ALA A 32 1.00 -7.59 -19.86
N ILE A 33 0.94 -8.87 -19.50
CA ILE A 33 1.28 -9.98 -20.40
C ILE A 33 0.26 -10.10 -21.53
N THR A 34 -1.01 -9.80 -21.25
CA THR A 34 -2.10 -9.89 -22.24
C THR A 34 -2.22 -8.66 -23.12
N HIS A 35 -1.81 -7.50 -22.62
CA HIS A 35 -1.83 -6.25 -23.35
C HIS A 35 -0.40 -5.77 -23.62
N GLN A 36 -0.08 -5.49 -24.89
CA GLN A 36 1.24 -4.99 -25.32
C GLN A 36 1.44 -3.53 -24.87
N ASN A 37 1.41 -3.28 -23.58
CA ASN A 37 1.68 -1.96 -23.01
C ASN A 37 3.21 -1.74 -22.90
N GLY A 38 3.64 -0.50 -23.03
CA GLY A 38 5.05 -0.18 -22.82
C GLY A 38 5.53 -0.58 -21.42
N LEU A 39 6.67 -1.26 -21.33
CA LEU A 39 7.24 -1.76 -20.07
C LEU A 39 7.30 -0.68 -18.98
N LEU A 40 7.63 0.56 -19.37
CA LEU A 40 7.75 1.68 -18.45
C LEU A 40 6.40 2.08 -17.85
N SER A 41 5.34 2.11 -18.67
CA SER A 41 3.97 2.40 -18.21
C SER A 41 3.50 1.35 -17.20
N VAL A 42 3.73 0.08 -17.51
CA VAL A 42 3.40 -1.04 -16.61
C VAL A 42 4.16 -0.92 -15.28
N ALA A 43 5.47 -0.62 -15.34
CA ALA A 43 6.28 -0.45 -14.14
C ALA A 43 5.77 0.69 -13.23
N MET A 44 5.39 1.84 -13.82
CA MET A 44 4.88 2.98 -13.07
C MET A 44 3.53 2.65 -12.39
N VAL A 45 2.62 2.01 -13.09
CA VAL A 45 1.33 1.56 -12.54
C VAL A 45 1.54 0.51 -11.44
N CYS A 46 2.48 -0.43 -11.66
CA CYS A 46 2.80 -1.46 -10.68
C CYS A 46 3.37 -0.84 -9.38
N LEU A 47 4.30 0.10 -9.49
CA LEU A 47 4.86 0.81 -8.33
C LEU A 47 3.79 1.61 -7.57
N PHE A 48 2.89 2.26 -8.30
CA PHE A 48 1.77 2.97 -7.70
C PHE A 48 0.83 2.01 -6.94
N ALA A 49 0.37 0.95 -7.59
CA ALA A 49 -0.56 -0.01 -7.01
C ALA A 49 0.06 -0.73 -5.79
N THR A 50 1.31 -1.19 -5.90
CA THR A 50 2.02 -1.82 -4.79
C THR A 50 2.23 -0.86 -3.62
N GLY A 51 2.52 0.42 -3.89
CA GLY A 51 2.63 1.45 -2.86
C GLY A 51 1.33 1.65 -2.07
N LEU A 52 0.19 1.68 -2.75
CA LEU A 52 -1.12 1.79 -2.10
C LEU A 52 -1.44 0.56 -1.25
N VAL A 53 -1.23 -0.65 -1.80
CA VAL A 53 -1.48 -1.91 -1.06
C VAL A 53 -0.55 -2.03 0.14
N PHE A 54 0.71 -1.63 0.01
CA PHE A 54 1.65 -1.60 1.13
C PHE A 54 1.16 -0.66 2.23
N ALA A 55 0.78 0.56 1.90
CA ALA A 55 0.30 1.54 2.86
C ALA A 55 -0.94 1.04 3.61
N ARG A 56 -1.90 0.43 2.89
CA ARG A 56 -3.09 -0.20 3.48
C ARG A 56 -2.71 -1.34 4.44
N THR A 57 -1.91 -2.29 3.99
CA THR A 57 -1.54 -3.46 4.78
C THR A 57 -0.74 -3.08 6.02
N ALA A 58 0.24 -2.18 5.86
CA ALA A 58 1.03 -1.67 6.98
C ALA A 58 0.18 -0.89 8.01
N PHE A 59 -0.83 -0.15 7.54
CA PHE A 59 -1.77 0.52 8.44
C PHE A 59 -2.63 -0.48 9.23
N PHE A 60 -3.10 -1.54 8.60
CA PHE A 60 -3.86 -2.60 9.30
C PHE A 60 -2.99 -3.35 10.31
N ASP A 61 -1.71 -3.57 10.01
CA ASP A 61 -0.76 -4.12 11.00
C ASP A 61 -0.60 -3.19 12.21
N ILE A 62 -0.68 -1.85 12.02
CA ILE A 62 -0.68 -0.90 13.15
C ILE A 62 -1.96 -1.03 13.99
N LEU A 63 -3.12 -1.17 13.37
CA LEU A 63 -4.38 -1.37 14.10
C LEU A 63 -4.42 -2.68 14.88
N ALA A 64 -3.77 -3.72 14.35
CA ALA A 64 -3.71 -5.05 14.96
C ALA A 64 -2.55 -5.24 15.97
N ILE A 65 -1.74 -4.21 16.26
CA ILE A 65 -0.49 -4.32 17.02
C ILE A 65 -0.64 -5.01 18.38
N GLN A 66 -1.74 -4.80 19.09
CA GLN A 66 -1.97 -5.43 20.40
C GLN A 66 -2.21 -6.95 20.27
N GLY A 67 -3.05 -7.34 19.30
CA GLY A 67 -3.31 -8.75 19.02
C GLY A 67 -2.07 -9.48 18.50
N ASP A 68 -1.30 -8.83 17.65
CA ASP A 68 -0.07 -9.39 17.08
C ASP A 68 1.02 -9.58 18.14
N ARG A 69 1.12 -8.68 19.13
CA ARG A 69 2.01 -8.87 20.28
C ARG A 69 1.66 -10.11 21.11
N ILE A 70 0.36 -10.35 21.34
CA ILE A 70 -0.10 -11.52 22.13
C ILE A 70 0.18 -12.82 21.37
N THR A 71 0.02 -12.80 20.05
CA THR A 71 0.21 -13.97 19.19
C THR A 71 1.67 -14.20 18.77
N GLY A 72 2.60 -13.34 19.20
CA GLY A 72 4.03 -13.45 18.86
C GLY A 72 4.35 -13.23 17.38
N LYS A 73 3.51 -12.49 16.65
CA LYS A 73 3.77 -12.16 15.25
C LYS A 73 4.72 -10.98 15.13
N GLU A 74 5.71 -11.09 14.25
CA GLU A 74 6.68 -10.05 13.97
C GLU A 74 6.21 -9.17 12.80
N THR A 75 5.32 -8.20 13.08
CA THR A 75 4.85 -7.21 12.10
C THR A 75 5.72 -5.95 12.12
N LEU A 76 5.64 -5.15 11.04
CA LEU A 76 6.38 -3.89 10.92
C LEU A 76 6.26 -2.99 12.16
N PRO A 77 5.05 -2.73 12.71
CA PRO A 77 4.91 -1.85 13.87
C PRO A 77 5.45 -2.45 15.17
N ILE A 78 5.53 -3.78 15.29
CA ILE A 78 6.14 -4.43 16.47
C ILE A 78 7.65 -4.21 16.49
N LEU A 79 8.30 -4.24 15.33
CA LEU A 79 9.75 -4.11 15.21
C LEU A 79 10.26 -2.69 15.21
N LEU A 80 9.66 -1.85 14.38
CA LEU A 80 10.10 -0.47 14.17
C LEU A 80 9.43 0.51 15.13
N GLY A 81 8.35 0.08 15.77
CA GLY A 81 7.48 0.94 16.55
C GLY A 81 6.44 1.65 15.68
N GLU A 82 5.34 2.01 16.32
CA GLU A 82 4.18 2.63 15.68
C GLU A 82 4.54 3.94 14.94
N LYS A 83 5.34 4.82 15.56
CA LYS A 83 5.72 6.12 14.97
C LYS A 83 6.45 5.96 13.65
N LYS A 84 7.49 5.11 13.61
CA LYS A 84 8.28 4.87 12.40
C LYS A 84 7.46 4.18 11.30
N SER A 85 6.56 3.28 11.68
CA SER A 85 5.66 2.62 10.73
C SER A 85 4.73 3.64 10.05
N PHE A 86 4.20 4.61 10.80
CA PHE A 86 3.43 5.72 10.22
C PHE A 86 4.26 6.58 9.28
N GLU A 87 5.51 6.89 9.62
CA GLU A 87 6.42 7.66 8.76
C GLU A 87 6.67 6.92 7.44
N ILE A 88 6.95 5.62 7.49
CA ILE A 88 7.15 4.79 6.30
C ILE A 88 5.91 4.83 5.41
N ILE A 89 4.71 4.63 5.97
CA ILE A 89 3.46 4.70 5.22
C ILE A 89 3.31 6.07 4.52
N GLN A 90 3.60 7.17 5.23
CA GLN A 90 3.53 8.50 4.64
C GLN A 90 4.50 8.68 3.48
N TYR A 91 5.77 8.24 3.63
CA TYR A 91 6.76 8.32 2.54
C TYR A 91 6.35 7.48 1.32
N VAL A 92 5.83 6.28 1.55
CA VAL A 92 5.35 5.41 0.45
C VAL A 92 4.18 6.05 -0.29
N LEU A 93 3.22 6.66 0.42
CA LEU A 93 2.09 7.35 -0.20
C LEU A 93 2.51 8.60 -0.98
N LEU A 94 3.43 9.40 -0.44
CA LEU A 94 4.00 10.55 -1.14
C LEU A 94 4.77 10.11 -2.40
N PHE A 95 5.52 9.03 -2.31
CA PHE A 95 6.24 8.45 -3.44
C PHE A 95 5.27 7.95 -4.52
N ALA A 96 4.22 7.22 -4.14
CA ALA A 96 3.19 6.75 -5.06
C ALA A 96 2.46 7.92 -5.76
N MET A 97 2.15 8.99 -5.02
CA MET A 97 1.59 10.20 -5.59
C MET A 97 2.54 10.85 -6.60
N GLY A 98 3.83 10.96 -6.25
CA GLY A 98 4.87 11.50 -7.14
C GLY A 98 5.02 10.71 -8.43
N ILE A 99 5.00 9.38 -8.37
CA ILE A 99 5.06 8.50 -9.55
C ILE A 99 3.93 8.83 -10.53
N ILE A 100 2.69 8.90 -10.07
CA ILE A 100 1.54 9.18 -10.96
C ILE A 100 1.63 10.58 -11.56
N ILE A 101 1.98 11.58 -10.76
CA ILE A 101 2.12 12.97 -11.25
C ILE A 101 3.20 13.05 -12.32
N ILE A 102 4.39 12.55 -12.04
CA ILE A 102 5.52 12.59 -12.97
C ILE A 102 5.19 11.81 -14.24
N SER A 103 4.66 10.59 -14.13
CA SER A 103 4.34 9.74 -15.28
C SER A 103 3.25 10.34 -16.17
N SER A 104 2.29 11.05 -15.58
CA SER A 104 1.24 11.75 -16.32
C SER A 104 1.76 13.02 -17.01
N LEU A 105 2.66 13.77 -16.36
CA LEU A 105 3.27 14.98 -16.92
C LEU A 105 4.28 14.67 -18.03
N THR A 106 5.03 13.59 -17.90
CA THR A 106 6.01 13.14 -18.93
C THR A 106 5.37 12.43 -20.11
N GLY A 107 4.05 12.21 -20.10
CA GLY A 107 3.33 11.50 -21.16
C GLY A 107 3.53 10.00 -21.19
N ILE A 108 4.18 9.40 -20.18
CA ILE A 108 4.31 7.95 -20.02
C ILE A 108 2.93 7.33 -19.80
N LEU A 109 2.08 8.01 -19.03
CA LEU A 109 0.70 7.65 -18.81
C LEU A 109 -0.24 8.71 -19.40
N ILE A 110 -1.50 8.33 -19.66
CA ILE A 110 -2.54 9.21 -20.16
C ILE A 110 -2.79 10.32 -19.13
N LYS A 111 -3.00 11.57 -19.57
CA LYS A 111 -3.23 12.72 -18.65
C LYS A 111 -4.39 12.50 -17.67
N LYS A 112 -5.40 11.71 -18.04
CA LYS A 112 -6.50 11.34 -17.15
C LYS A 112 -6.05 10.60 -15.91
N THR A 113 -4.92 9.87 -15.94
CA THR A 113 -4.39 9.17 -14.77
C THR A 113 -3.96 10.11 -13.64
N LEU A 114 -3.82 11.41 -13.89
CA LEU A 114 -3.55 12.41 -12.87
C LEU A 114 -4.61 12.42 -11.75
N PHE A 115 -5.87 12.08 -12.07
CA PHE A 115 -6.92 11.96 -11.05
C PHE A 115 -6.60 10.92 -9.98
N PHE A 116 -5.85 9.87 -10.31
CA PHE A 116 -5.44 8.86 -9.32
C PHE A 116 -4.46 9.39 -8.27
N ALA A 117 -3.84 10.56 -8.48
CA ALA A 117 -3.01 11.21 -7.46
C ALA A 117 -3.82 11.64 -6.22
N PHE A 118 -5.15 11.82 -6.35
CA PHE A 118 -6.02 12.10 -5.21
C PHE A 118 -6.13 10.92 -4.24
N ILE A 119 -5.92 9.68 -4.69
CA ILE A 119 -6.12 8.48 -3.87
C ILE A 119 -5.07 8.38 -2.76
N PRO A 120 -3.74 8.41 -3.04
CA PRO A 120 -2.76 8.40 -1.97
C PRO A 120 -2.85 9.65 -1.08
N LEU A 121 -3.26 10.80 -1.61
CA LEU A 121 -3.49 12.00 -0.83
C LEU A 121 -4.65 11.78 0.17
N LEU A 122 -5.78 11.27 -0.31
CA LEU A 122 -6.95 11.00 0.54
C LEU A 122 -6.64 9.94 1.59
N LEU A 123 -5.95 8.86 1.20
CA LEU A 123 -5.51 7.82 2.12
C LEU A 123 -4.57 8.38 3.21
N LEU A 124 -3.65 9.26 2.84
CA LEU A 124 -2.75 9.93 3.78
C LEU A 124 -3.52 10.81 4.78
N LEU A 125 -4.52 11.56 4.30
CA LEU A 125 -5.37 12.39 5.15
C LEU A 125 -6.21 11.54 6.11
N LEU A 126 -6.80 10.43 5.63
CA LEU A 126 -7.55 9.50 6.45
C LEU A 126 -6.69 8.85 7.55
N ILE A 127 -5.50 8.39 7.21
CA ILE A 127 -4.56 7.79 8.17
C ILE A 127 -4.15 8.84 9.24
N ARG A 128 -3.89 10.08 8.85
CA ARG A 128 -3.59 11.16 9.81
C ARG A 128 -4.77 11.48 10.71
N PHE A 129 -5.97 11.51 10.15
CA PHE A 129 -7.20 11.73 10.91
C PHE A 129 -7.41 10.61 11.93
N PHE A 130 -7.31 9.36 11.52
CA PHE A 130 -7.46 8.20 12.40
C PHE A 130 -6.39 8.10 13.49
N LYS A 131 -5.18 8.63 13.23
CA LYS A 131 -4.13 8.71 14.25
C LYS A 131 -4.49 9.70 15.36
N LYS A 132 -5.18 10.80 15.02
CA LYS A 132 -5.56 11.85 15.97
C LYS A 132 -6.78 11.44 16.81
N ASP A 133 -7.72 10.72 16.21
CA ASP A 133 -9.01 10.38 16.84
C ASP A 133 -8.99 8.91 17.29
N SER A 134 -8.81 8.70 18.60
CA SER A 134 -8.78 7.37 19.21
C SER A 134 -10.16 6.75 19.45
N LEU A 135 -11.25 7.54 19.31
CA LEU A 135 -12.61 7.10 19.62
C LEU A 135 -13.22 6.21 18.54
N ILE A 136 -12.71 6.28 17.30
CA ILE A 136 -13.22 5.48 16.20
C ILE A 136 -12.72 4.05 16.34
N SER A 137 -13.62 3.06 16.31
CA SER A 137 -13.25 1.64 16.41
C SER A 137 -12.35 1.20 15.21
N GLY A 138 -11.47 0.22 15.44
CA GLY A 138 -10.61 -0.33 14.40
C GLY A 138 -11.37 -0.79 13.16
N VAL A 139 -12.50 -1.46 13.36
CA VAL A 139 -13.36 -1.98 12.27
C VAL A 139 -13.88 -0.85 11.36
N HIS A 140 -14.30 0.29 11.93
CA HIS A 140 -14.75 1.42 11.11
C HIS A 140 -13.60 2.03 10.29
N ARG A 141 -12.39 2.09 10.84
CA ARG A 141 -11.20 2.57 10.12
C ARG A 141 -10.86 1.67 8.95
N GLU A 142 -10.87 0.35 9.16
CA GLU A 142 -10.68 -0.64 8.09
C GLU A 142 -11.74 -0.47 7.01
N PHE A 143 -13.02 -0.41 7.39
CA PHE A 143 -14.13 -0.28 6.45
C PHE A 143 -14.01 0.98 5.56
N VAL A 144 -13.67 2.14 6.13
CA VAL A 144 -13.49 3.39 5.37
C VAL A 144 -12.37 3.26 4.35
N ILE A 145 -11.24 2.63 4.72
CA ILE A 145 -10.13 2.42 3.80
C ILE A 145 -10.53 1.45 2.67
N GLU A 146 -11.25 0.37 2.98
CA GLU A 146 -11.74 -0.56 1.96
C GLU A 146 -12.72 0.11 0.98
N CYS A 147 -13.62 0.96 1.48
CA CYS A 147 -14.50 1.76 0.63
C CYS A 147 -13.72 2.69 -0.32
N LEU A 148 -12.61 3.27 0.14
CA LEU A 148 -11.74 4.08 -0.70
C LEU A 148 -11.12 3.25 -1.83
N PHE A 149 -10.66 2.03 -1.55
CA PHE A 149 -10.11 1.12 -2.57
C PHE A 149 -11.17 0.68 -3.58
N LEU A 150 -12.39 0.38 -3.13
CA LEU A 150 -13.52 0.08 -4.02
C LEU A 150 -13.87 1.28 -4.91
N ALA A 151 -13.94 2.48 -4.34
CA ALA A 151 -14.18 3.70 -5.10
C ALA A 151 -13.07 3.95 -6.14
N THR A 152 -11.81 3.63 -5.81
CA THR A 152 -10.68 3.69 -6.75
C THR A 152 -10.88 2.76 -7.94
N GLY A 153 -11.29 1.52 -7.68
CA GLY A 153 -11.58 0.55 -8.74
C GLY A 153 -12.72 1.00 -9.66
N LEU A 154 -13.80 1.53 -9.09
CA LEU A 154 -14.91 2.10 -9.87
C LEU A 154 -14.48 3.30 -10.69
N LEU A 155 -13.69 4.19 -10.14
CA LEU A 155 -13.13 5.35 -10.85
C LEU A 155 -12.28 4.91 -12.05
N ALA A 156 -11.51 3.83 -11.90
CA ALA A 156 -10.67 3.30 -12.97
C ALA A 156 -11.47 2.76 -14.17
N VAL A 157 -12.72 2.34 -13.96
CA VAL A 157 -13.60 1.88 -15.04
C VAL A 157 -14.20 3.06 -15.81
N VAL A 158 -14.39 4.21 -15.16
CA VAL A 158 -15.06 5.40 -15.74
C VAL A 158 -14.09 6.30 -16.51
N ILE A 159 -12.81 6.32 -16.11
CA ILE A 159 -11.76 7.18 -16.71
C ILE A 159 -11.11 6.49 -17.90
#